data_59c48469f20e22c415787632fcaeface
#
_entry.id   59c48469f20e22c415787632fcaeface
#
_cell.length_a   1.000
_cell.length_b   1.000
_cell.length_c   1.000
_cell.angle_alpha   90.00
_cell.angle_beta   90.00
_cell.angle_gamma   90.00
#
_symmetry.space_group_name_H-M   'P 1'
#
loop_
_entity.id
_entity.type
_entity.pdbx_description
1 polymer ?
#
loop_
_entity_poly.entity_id
_entity_poly.type
_entity_poly.pdbx_seq_one_letter_code
_entity_poly.pdbx_strand_id
1 'polypeptide(L)'
;MAKTQNSDSLAFLFDLDGTLIDSVYQHVLAWREATQAAGIELPVWRIHRQIGMSGGLMLNALARETGRKVSRKDADRIQQVHREAFADQASSLRVLPGAQALLDTLAAHHVDRKSVV
;
A
#
# COMPACT_ATOMS: atom_id res chain seq x y z
N MET A 1 15.33 -1.72 46.53
CA MET A 1 14.94 -0.77 45.48
C MET A 1 15.07 -1.46 44.12
N ALA A 2 13.99 -1.90 43.55
CA ALA A 2 14.02 -2.45 42.22
C ALA A 2 14.28 -1.31 41.22
N LYS A 3 15.44 -1.31 40.57
CA LYS A 3 15.68 -0.51 39.38
C LYS A 3 14.73 -1.04 38.28
N THR A 4 13.69 -0.29 37.99
CA THR A 4 12.95 -0.45 36.77
C THR A 4 13.94 -0.21 35.64
N GLN A 5 14.48 -1.27 35.07
CA GLN A 5 15.14 -1.17 33.78
C GLN A 5 14.03 -0.85 32.79
N ASN A 6 13.91 0.44 32.42
CA ASN A 6 13.34 0.80 31.14
C ASN A 6 14.27 0.14 30.10
N SER A 7 13.93 -1.07 29.69
CA SER A 7 14.46 -1.60 28.46
C SER A 7 13.83 -0.74 27.37
N ASP A 8 14.59 0.22 26.86
CA ASP A 8 14.24 0.91 25.61
C ASP A 8 14.11 -0.17 24.55
N SER A 9 12.88 -0.66 24.35
CA SER A 9 12.60 -1.65 23.33
C SER A 9 12.61 -0.94 21.99
N LEU A 10 13.65 -1.20 21.20
CA LEU A 10 13.75 -0.70 19.82
C LEU A 10 12.75 -1.46 18.94
N ALA A 11 11.95 -0.72 18.18
CA ALA A 11 11.04 -1.27 17.18
C ALA A 11 11.35 -0.68 15.81
N PHE A 12 11.22 -1.50 14.77
CA PHE A 12 11.29 -1.06 13.37
C PHE A 12 9.91 -1.05 12.75
N LEU A 13 9.55 0.07 12.14
CA LEU A 13 8.35 0.22 11.35
C LEU A 13 8.74 0.32 9.88
N PHE A 14 8.18 -0.56 9.05
CA PHE A 14 8.48 -0.62 7.62
C PHE A 14 7.26 -0.23 6.82
N ASP A 15 7.49 0.55 5.76
CA ASP A 15 6.58 0.60 4.64
C ASP A 15 6.57 -0.77 3.93
N LEU A 16 5.48 -1.13 3.28
CA LEU A 16 5.32 -2.44 2.67
C LEU A 16 5.51 -2.39 1.16
N ASP A 17 4.63 -1.65 0.48
CA ASP A 17 4.57 -1.61 -0.97
C ASP A 17 5.75 -0.83 -1.57
N GLY A 18 6.57 -1.50 -2.37
CA GLY A 18 7.79 -0.93 -2.93
C GLY A 18 8.95 -0.80 -1.94
N THR A 19 8.79 -1.30 -0.71
CA THR A 19 9.84 -1.30 0.33
C THR A 19 10.24 -2.73 0.70
N LEU A 20 9.31 -3.56 1.11
CA LEU A 20 9.54 -4.98 1.40
C LEU A 20 9.06 -5.90 0.29
N ILE A 21 8.03 -5.49 -0.42
CA ILE A 21 7.38 -6.27 -1.49
C ILE A 21 7.36 -5.45 -2.77
N ASP A 22 7.68 -6.10 -3.88
CA ASP A 22 7.51 -5.57 -5.23
C ASP A 22 6.04 -5.64 -5.64
N SER A 23 5.28 -4.61 -5.31
CA SER A 23 3.81 -4.57 -5.43
C SER A 23 3.28 -3.28 -6.07
N VAL A 24 4.14 -2.31 -6.33
CA VAL A 24 3.73 -0.97 -6.79
C VAL A 24 2.94 -1.04 -8.10
N TYR A 25 3.43 -1.78 -9.10
CA TYR A 25 2.75 -1.87 -10.38
C TYR A 25 1.47 -2.70 -10.35
N GLN A 26 1.38 -3.70 -9.48
CA GLN A 26 0.14 -4.44 -9.23
C GLN A 26 -0.93 -3.50 -8.65
N HIS A 27 -0.56 -2.61 -7.74
CA HIS A 27 -1.47 -1.57 -7.25
C HIS A 27 -1.88 -0.59 -8.35
N VAL A 28 -0.94 -0.14 -9.18
CA VAL A 28 -1.23 0.76 -10.31
C VAL A 28 -2.26 0.14 -11.25
N LEU A 29 -2.07 -1.13 -11.63
CA LEU A 29 -2.97 -1.83 -12.53
C LEU A 29 -4.34 -2.08 -11.90
N ALA A 30 -4.37 -2.45 -10.62
CA ALA A 30 -5.61 -2.63 -9.88
C ALA A 30 -6.41 -1.31 -9.75
N TRP A 31 -5.76 -0.20 -9.49
CA TRP A 31 -6.40 1.11 -9.50
C TRP A 31 -6.89 1.54 -10.87
N ARG A 32 -6.14 1.23 -11.93
CA ARG A 32 -6.57 1.48 -13.30
C ARG A 32 -7.86 0.72 -13.60
N GLU A 33 -7.91 -0.56 -13.30
CA GLU A 33 -9.11 -1.39 -13.48
C GLU A 33 -10.30 -0.84 -12.68
N ALA A 34 -10.08 -0.49 -11.42
CA ALA A 34 -11.11 0.04 -10.54
C ALA A 34 -11.70 1.38 -11.04
N THR A 35 -10.84 2.29 -11.49
CA THR A 35 -11.29 3.59 -12.02
C THR A 35 -11.97 3.43 -13.37
N GLN A 36 -11.49 2.57 -14.24
CA GLN A 36 -12.14 2.27 -15.51
C GLN A 36 -13.53 1.66 -15.33
N ALA A 37 -13.70 0.76 -14.36
CA ALA A 37 -14.99 0.18 -14.00
C ALA A 37 -16.02 1.24 -13.54
N ALA A 38 -15.54 2.37 -13.02
CA ALA A 38 -16.37 3.52 -12.65
C ALA A 38 -16.51 4.56 -13.77
N GLY A 39 -16.04 4.26 -14.99
CA GLY A 39 -16.07 5.18 -16.11
C GLY A 39 -15.08 6.34 -16.02
N ILE A 40 -14.05 6.21 -15.17
CA ILE A 40 -12.99 7.20 -15.01
C ILE A 40 -11.73 6.67 -15.71
N GLU A 41 -11.43 7.22 -16.86
CA GLU A 41 -10.18 6.91 -17.55
C GLU A 41 -9.06 7.82 -17.09
N LEU A 42 -7.97 7.21 -16.62
CA LEU A 42 -6.78 7.89 -16.12
C LEU A 42 -5.53 7.30 -16.78
N PRO A 43 -4.59 8.14 -17.20
CA PRO A 43 -3.28 7.67 -17.60
C PRO A 43 -2.58 6.96 -16.43
N VAL A 44 -1.92 5.85 -16.72
CA VAL A 44 -1.22 5.03 -15.73
C VAL A 44 -0.23 5.85 -14.90
N TRP A 45 0.46 6.81 -15.51
CA TRP A 45 1.43 7.66 -14.80
C TRP A 45 0.79 8.54 -13.72
N ARG A 46 -0.47 8.97 -13.91
CA ARG A 46 -1.20 9.73 -12.89
C ARG A 46 -1.51 8.86 -11.68
N ILE A 47 -1.95 7.63 -11.93
CA ILE A 47 -2.20 6.65 -10.87
C ILE A 47 -0.88 6.36 -10.12
N HIS A 48 0.19 6.09 -10.85
CA HIS A 48 1.50 5.80 -10.28
C HIS A 48 2.00 6.91 -9.34
N ARG A 49 1.81 8.17 -9.70
CA ARG A 49 2.20 9.31 -8.84
C ARG A 49 1.45 9.38 -7.51
N GLN A 50 0.32 8.73 -7.40
CA GLN A 50 -0.51 8.72 -6.19
C GLN A 50 -0.34 7.44 -5.34
N ILE A 51 0.48 6.50 -5.80
CA ILE A 51 0.74 5.28 -5.02
C ILE A 51 1.41 5.65 -3.68
N GLY A 52 0.98 4.98 -2.63
CA GLY A 52 1.38 5.29 -1.24
C GLY A 52 0.35 6.12 -0.47
N MET A 53 -0.63 6.72 -1.16
CA MET A 53 -1.77 7.32 -0.50
C MET A 53 -2.78 6.27 -0.06
N SER A 54 -3.50 6.53 1.04
CA SER A 54 -4.69 5.74 1.37
C SER A 54 -5.73 5.83 0.24
N GLY A 55 -6.56 4.78 0.09
CA GLY A 55 -7.55 4.74 -0.99
C GLY A 55 -8.48 5.95 -1.05
N GLY A 56 -8.88 6.47 0.11
CA GLY A 56 -9.71 7.68 0.16
C GLY A 56 -8.96 8.93 -0.29
N LEU A 57 -7.70 9.10 0.11
CA LEU A 57 -6.87 10.23 -0.33
C LEU A 57 -6.56 10.15 -1.82
N MET A 58 -6.30 8.95 -2.34
CA MET A 58 -6.08 8.73 -3.77
C MET A 58 -7.30 9.16 -4.57
N LEU A 59 -8.49 8.70 -4.22
CA LEU A 59 -9.73 9.06 -4.92
C LEU A 59 -10.02 10.56 -4.87
N ASN A 60 -9.77 11.20 -3.72
CA ASN A 60 -9.92 12.65 -3.60
C ASN A 60 -8.92 13.41 -4.49
N ALA A 61 -7.69 12.95 -4.58
CA ALA A 61 -6.69 13.53 -5.47
C ALA A 61 -7.09 13.39 -6.94
N LEU A 62 -7.52 12.19 -7.35
CA LEU A 62 -7.97 11.92 -8.70
C LEU A 62 -9.22 12.71 -9.07
N ALA A 63 -10.18 12.85 -8.16
CA ALA A 63 -11.37 13.66 -8.37
C ALA A 63 -11.00 15.13 -8.61
N ARG A 64 -10.09 15.68 -7.83
CA ARG A 64 -9.59 17.06 -8.04
C ARG A 64 -8.87 17.24 -9.38
N GLU A 65 -8.01 16.29 -9.74
CA GLU A 65 -7.24 16.36 -10.99
C GLU A 65 -8.13 16.24 -12.25
N THR A 66 -9.21 15.47 -12.16
CA THR A 66 -10.11 15.21 -13.30
C THR A 66 -11.32 16.14 -13.32
N GLY A 67 -11.55 16.95 -12.27
CA GLY A 67 -12.73 17.76 -12.11
C GLY A 67 -14.02 16.95 -11.89
N ARG A 68 -13.92 15.65 -11.65
CA ARG A 68 -15.07 14.77 -11.40
C ARG A 68 -15.38 14.70 -9.93
N LYS A 69 -16.67 14.71 -9.61
CA LYS A 69 -17.14 14.39 -8.26
C LYS A 69 -17.34 12.88 -8.16
N VAL A 70 -16.70 12.28 -7.18
CA VAL A 70 -16.88 10.85 -6.85
C VAL A 70 -17.80 10.79 -5.62
N SER A 71 -18.96 10.15 -5.76
CA SER A 71 -19.86 9.93 -4.64
C SER A 71 -19.23 8.94 -3.65
N ARG A 72 -19.68 8.96 -2.39
CA ARG A 72 -19.20 7.98 -1.39
C ARG A 72 -19.46 6.55 -1.84
N LYS A 73 -20.62 6.29 -2.43
CA LYS A 73 -20.97 4.96 -2.97
C LYS A 73 -20.01 4.52 -4.08
N ASP A 74 -19.69 5.43 -4.99
CA ASP A 74 -18.74 5.13 -6.06
C ASP A 74 -17.32 4.95 -5.53
N ALA A 75 -16.91 5.75 -4.54
CA ALA A 75 -15.63 5.59 -3.89
C ALA A 75 -15.49 4.22 -3.20
N ASP A 76 -16.50 3.78 -2.49
CA ASP A 76 -16.53 2.47 -1.85
C ASP A 76 -16.46 1.33 -2.88
N ARG A 77 -17.18 1.47 -3.99
CA ARG A 77 -17.15 0.50 -5.10
C ARG A 77 -15.77 0.46 -5.78
N ILE A 78 -15.20 1.61 -6.07
CA ILE A 78 -13.86 1.69 -6.68
C ILE A 78 -12.83 1.01 -5.77
N GLN A 79 -12.88 1.27 -4.47
CA GLN A 79 -11.98 0.63 -3.51
C GLN A 79 -12.19 -0.88 -3.44
N GLN A 80 -13.44 -1.34 -3.55
CA GLN A 80 -13.75 -2.76 -3.57
C GLN A 80 -13.17 -3.44 -4.82
N VAL A 81 -13.40 -2.86 -6.01
CA VAL A 81 -12.83 -3.38 -7.27
C VAL A 81 -11.30 -3.40 -7.21
N HIS A 82 -10.68 -2.35 -6.66
CA HIS A 82 -9.23 -2.33 -6.47
C HIS A 82 -8.74 -3.50 -5.60
N ARG A 83 -9.40 -3.76 -4.46
CA ARG A 83 -9.01 -4.88 -3.57
C ARG A 83 -9.12 -6.23 -4.29
N GLU A 84 -10.18 -6.44 -5.05
CA GLU A 84 -10.41 -7.67 -5.82
C GLU A 84 -9.37 -7.83 -6.92
N ALA A 85 -9.15 -6.81 -7.72
CA ALA A 85 -8.16 -6.81 -8.81
C ALA A 85 -6.72 -6.99 -8.28
N PHE A 86 -6.40 -6.40 -7.14
CA PHE A 86 -5.10 -6.59 -6.49
C PHE A 86 -4.94 -8.02 -5.97
N ALA A 87 -5.97 -8.57 -5.33
CA ALA A 87 -5.96 -9.96 -4.85
C ALA A 87 -5.75 -10.96 -5.98
N ASP A 88 -6.31 -10.73 -7.16
CA ASP A 88 -6.12 -11.58 -8.34
C ASP A 88 -4.66 -11.59 -8.82
N GLN A 89 -3.88 -10.57 -8.50
CA GLN A 89 -2.46 -10.46 -8.86
C GLN A 89 -1.51 -10.91 -7.72
N ALA A 90 -2.03 -11.38 -6.60
CA ALA A 90 -1.22 -11.73 -5.43
C ALA A 90 -0.13 -12.77 -5.72
N SER A 91 -0.37 -13.71 -6.64
CA SER A 91 0.61 -14.72 -7.05
C SER A 91 1.82 -14.15 -7.79
N SER A 92 1.71 -12.95 -8.34
CA SER A 92 2.80 -12.25 -9.04
C SER A 92 3.70 -11.44 -8.13
N LEU A 93 3.30 -11.22 -6.88
CA LEU A 93 4.06 -10.47 -5.91
C LEU A 93 5.37 -11.17 -5.55
N ARG A 94 6.41 -10.40 -5.35
CA ARG A 94 7.74 -10.89 -4.95
C ARG A 94 8.29 -10.03 -3.82
N VAL A 95 9.03 -10.67 -2.94
CA VAL A 95 9.79 -9.99 -1.90
C VAL A 95 10.95 -9.24 -2.56
N LEU A 96 11.15 -7.98 -2.17
CA LEU A 96 12.28 -7.20 -2.67
C LEU A 96 13.62 -7.74 -2.16
N PRO A 97 14.71 -7.59 -2.93
CA PRO A 97 16.05 -8.05 -2.53
C PRO A 97 16.45 -7.50 -1.17
N GLY A 98 16.89 -8.39 -0.28
CA GLY A 98 17.35 -8.04 1.07
C GLY A 98 16.25 -7.92 2.13
N ALA A 99 14.98 -7.84 1.77
CA ALA A 99 13.88 -7.69 2.73
C ALA A 99 13.77 -8.91 3.66
N GLN A 100 13.82 -10.12 3.13
CA GLN A 100 13.76 -11.34 3.94
C GLN A 100 14.95 -11.44 4.88
N ALA A 101 16.16 -11.19 4.38
CA ALA A 101 17.38 -11.25 5.19
C ALA A 101 17.35 -10.21 6.34
N LEU A 102 16.84 -9.01 6.07
CA LEU A 102 16.67 -7.97 7.09
C LEU A 102 15.69 -8.41 8.18
N LEU A 103 14.52 -8.93 7.79
CA LEU A 103 13.52 -9.39 8.75
C LEU A 103 14.03 -10.58 9.59
N ASP A 104 14.75 -11.51 8.99
CA ASP A 104 15.38 -12.64 9.68
C ASP A 104 16.44 -12.15 10.68
N THR A 105 17.24 -11.17 10.32
CA THR A 105 18.23 -10.56 11.22
C THR A 105 17.56 -9.88 12.41
N LEU A 106 16.50 -9.11 12.20
CA LEU A 106 15.75 -8.48 13.28
C LEU A 106 15.10 -9.51 14.20
N ALA A 107 14.57 -10.60 13.65
CA ALA A 107 14.01 -11.71 14.42
C ALA A 107 15.08 -12.38 15.30
N ALA A 108 16.28 -12.63 14.75
CA ALA A 108 17.38 -13.24 15.47
C ALA A 108 17.88 -12.38 16.65
N HIS A 109 17.76 -11.07 16.54
CA HIS A 109 18.13 -10.13 17.61
C HIS A 109 16.98 -9.75 18.54
N HIS A 110 15.83 -10.43 18.43
CA HIS A 110 14.62 -10.16 19.21
C HIS A 110 14.13 -8.71 19.14
N VAL A 111 14.37 -8.06 18.03
CA VAL A 111 13.91 -6.69 17.76
C VAL A 111 12.47 -6.74 17.29
N ASP A 112 11.64 -5.89 17.89
CA ASP A 112 10.24 -5.74 17.47
C ASP A 112 10.17 -5.12 16.07
N ARG A 113 9.28 -5.63 15.24
CA ARG A 113 9.11 -5.19 13.85
C ARG A 113 7.65 -5.24 13.43
N LYS A 114 7.24 -4.25 12.65
CA LYS A 114 5.88 -4.15 12.13
C LYS A 114 5.88 -3.48 10.75
N SER A 115 5.06 -3.99 9.84
CA SER A 115 4.77 -3.28 8.60
C SER A 115 3.70 -2.21 8.82
N VAL A 116 3.87 -1.08 8.17
CA VAL A 116 2.88 0.00 8.07
C VAL A 116 2.31 -0.03 6.65
N VAL A 117 1.03 -0.27 6.56
CA VAL A 117 0.32 -0.39 5.28
C VAL A 117 -0.57 0.84 5.08
#